data_eaa9ec5d1fc502c1fc79df6d50df6382
#
_entry.id   eaa9ec5d1fc502c1fc79df6d50df6382
#
_cell.length_a   1.000
_cell.length_b   1.000
_cell.length_c   1.000
_cell.angle_alpha   90.00
_cell.angle_beta   90.00
_cell.angle_gamma   90.00
#
_symmetry.space_group_name_H-M   'P 1'
#
loop_
_entity.id
_entity.type
_entity.pdbx_description
1 polymer ?
#
loop_
_entity_poly.entity_id
_entity_poly.type
_entity_poly.pdbx_seq_one_letter_code
_entity_poly.pdbx_strand_id
1 'polypeptide(L)'
;MEKLLQETFADLRLTARQQSVFEEVYVERLCLLREQKRVEVHIVSEHIIPYREIALLEYALNQLFDKAGFTVQVTDRFRLSEQYTPENFWQEYQDSILMILKESNVLEFNMFYSGECHLEGETLYLCCDDDILFRARETEVIKKVQDLFSRKAGFSITLKISYREPQIQEEEEISYRDVIQHKNQVQSVEALSLIHISEPTRLRCIS
;
A
#
# COMPACT_ATOMS: atom_id res chain seq x y z
N MET A 1 -31.86 2.65 -8.91
CA MET A 1 -31.40 2.84 -10.29
C MET A 1 -29.95 3.28 -10.17
N GLU A 2 -29.03 2.41 -10.55
CA GLU A 2 -27.59 2.71 -10.51
C GLU A 2 -27.28 3.77 -11.56
N LYS A 3 -26.46 4.75 -11.22
CA LYS A 3 -26.03 5.82 -12.13
C LYS A 3 -24.53 5.76 -12.30
N LEU A 4 -24.03 6.10 -13.47
CA LEU A 4 -22.60 6.23 -13.69
C LEU A 4 -21.97 7.21 -12.69
N LEU A 5 -20.76 6.92 -12.25
CA LEU A 5 -20.02 7.77 -11.31
C LEU A 5 -19.91 9.20 -11.85
N GLN A 6 -19.58 9.35 -13.13
CA GLN A 6 -19.42 10.65 -13.78
C GLN A 6 -20.73 11.43 -13.91
N GLU A 7 -21.86 10.74 -14.08
CA GLU A 7 -23.20 11.38 -14.09
C GLU A 7 -23.62 11.82 -12.69
N THR A 8 -23.23 11.04 -11.67
CA THR A 8 -23.57 11.36 -10.27
C THR A 8 -22.75 12.53 -9.74
N PHE A 9 -21.50 12.65 -10.18
CA PHE A 9 -20.56 13.70 -9.77
C PHE A 9 -20.06 14.48 -10.99
N ALA A 10 -20.95 15.24 -11.63
CA ALA A 10 -20.64 15.97 -12.86
C ALA A 10 -19.47 16.98 -12.73
N ASP A 11 -19.25 17.52 -11.53
CA ASP A 11 -18.16 18.45 -11.23
C ASP A 11 -16.83 17.75 -10.87
N LEU A 12 -16.81 16.41 -10.85
CA LEU A 12 -15.61 15.64 -10.53
C LEU A 12 -14.59 15.74 -11.67
N ARG A 13 -13.43 16.29 -11.37
CA ARG A 13 -12.33 16.42 -12.33
C ARG A 13 -11.41 15.22 -12.25
N LEU A 14 -11.54 14.33 -13.21
CA LEU A 14 -10.67 13.17 -13.37
C LEU A 14 -9.65 13.41 -14.50
N THR A 15 -8.44 12.89 -14.33
CA THR A 15 -7.45 12.81 -15.42
C THR A 15 -7.94 11.86 -16.52
N ALA A 16 -7.40 11.97 -17.75
CA ALA A 16 -7.78 11.09 -18.85
C ALA A 16 -7.62 9.59 -18.50
N ARG A 17 -6.57 9.24 -17.78
CA ARG A 17 -6.35 7.87 -17.27
C ARG A 17 -7.47 7.46 -16.28
N GLN A 18 -7.80 8.30 -15.32
CA GLN A 18 -8.86 8.02 -14.36
C GLN A 18 -10.23 7.92 -15.03
N GLN A 19 -10.50 8.73 -16.04
CA GLN A 19 -11.74 8.65 -16.81
C GLN A 19 -11.90 7.26 -17.45
N SER A 20 -10.84 6.71 -18.03
CA SER A 20 -10.85 5.35 -18.59
C SER A 20 -11.04 4.27 -17.51
N VAL A 21 -10.39 4.41 -16.35
CA VAL A 21 -10.53 3.44 -15.24
C VAL A 21 -11.95 3.46 -14.65
N PHE A 22 -12.60 4.62 -14.61
CA PHE A 22 -13.93 4.79 -14.00
C PHE A 22 -15.06 4.89 -15.03
N GLU A 23 -14.85 4.52 -16.29
CA GLU A 23 -15.84 4.66 -17.38
C GLU A 23 -17.10 3.84 -17.10
N GLU A 24 -16.95 2.61 -16.66
CA GLU A 24 -18.05 1.67 -16.36
C GLU A 24 -18.22 1.45 -14.84
N VAL A 25 -18.06 2.52 -14.08
CA VAL A 25 -18.25 2.47 -12.62
C VAL A 25 -19.57 3.14 -12.26
N TYR A 26 -20.36 2.42 -11.47
CA TYR A 26 -21.68 2.85 -11.04
C TYR A 26 -21.69 3.20 -9.56
N VAL A 27 -22.47 4.21 -9.20
CA VAL A 27 -22.79 4.52 -7.80
C VAL A 27 -24.00 3.68 -7.41
N GLU A 28 -23.78 2.70 -6.54
CA GLU A 28 -24.83 1.83 -6.00
C GLU A 28 -25.63 2.55 -4.91
N ARG A 29 -24.93 3.26 -4.03
CA ARG A 29 -25.53 3.94 -2.88
C ARG A 29 -24.69 5.12 -2.41
N LEU A 30 -25.41 6.18 -1.98
CA LEU A 30 -24.84 7.32 -1.26
C LEU A 30 -25.47 7.39 0.13
N CYS A 31 -24.64 7.43 1.16
CA CYS A 31 -25.08 7.59 2.55
C CYS A 31 -24.52 8.88 3.13
N LEU A 32 -25.42 9.78 3.54
CA LEU A 32 -25.03 11.02 4.22
C LEU A 32 -25.15 10.85 5.74
N LEU A 33 -24.03 10.77 6.43
CA LEU A 33 -23.93 10.67 7.88
C LEU A 33 -23.72 12.07 8.47
N ARG A 34 -24.81 12.79 8.69
CA ARG A 34 -24.80 14.22 9.09
C ARG A 34 -24.06 14.46 10.41
N GLU A 35 -24.26 13.60 11.40
CA GLU A 35 -23.62 13.72 12.71
C GLU A 35 -22.09 13.57 12.61
N GLN A 36 -21.62 12.72 11.71
CA GLN A 36 -20.19 12.47 11.48
C GLN A 36 -19.59 13.39 10.41
N LYS A 37 -20.42 14.23 9.78
CA LYS A 37 -20.03 15.04 8.61
C LYS A 37 -19.33 14.20 7.53
N ARG A 38 -19.87 13.01 7.25
CA ARG A 38 -19.29 12.04 6.32
C ARG A 38 -20.29 11.64 5.26
N VAL A 39 -19.79 11.51 4.04
CA VAL A 39 -20.51 10.93 2.90
C VAL A 39 -19.87 9.61 2.55
N GLU A 40 -20.62 8.52 2.58
CA GLU A 40 -20.17 7.21 2.12
C GLU A 40 -20.67 6.98 0.71
N VAL A 41 -19.73 6.76 -0.22
CA VAL A 41 -20.00 6.52 -1.63
C VAL A 41 -19.71 5.05 -1.91
N HIS A 42 -20.74 4.27 -2.15
CA HIS A 42 -20.60 2.86 -2.52
C HIS A 42 -20.63 2.76 -4.04
N ILE A 43 -19.54 2.29 -4.60
CA ILE A 43 -19.38 2.10 -6.05
C ILE A 43 -19.28 0.64 -6.41
N VAL A 44 -19.68 0.32 -7.62
CA VAL A 44 -19.62 -1.03 -8.17
C VAL A 44 -19.06 -0.97 -9.59
N SER A 45 -18.20 -1.94 -9.92
CA SER A 45 -17.57 -2.10 -11.23
C SER A 45 -17.67 -3.56 -11.68
N GLU A 46 -17.70 -3.80 -12.98
CA GLU A 46 -17.60 -5.14 -13.57
C GLU A 46 -16.15 -5.58 -13.80
N HIS A 47 -15.18 -4.71 -13.52
CA HIS A 47 -13.75 -4.96 -13.59
C HIS A 47 -13.05 -4.58 -12.28
N ILE A 48 -11.88 -5.15 -12.06
CA ILE A 48 -11.05 -4.88 -10.88
C ILE A 48 -10.42 -3.49 -11.01
N ILE A 49 -10.64 -2.65 -10.01
CA ILE A 49 -10.02 -1.34 -9.90
C ILE A 49 -8.94 -1.40 -8.81
N PRO A 50 -7.67 -1.08 -9.13
CA PRO A 50 -6.62 -1.04 -8.12
C PRO A 50 -6.95 -0.08 -6.97
N TYR A 51 -6.64 -0.48 -5.74
CA TYR A 51 -6.92 0.34 -4.55
C TYR A 51 -6.35 1.76 -4.63
N ARG A 52 -5.19 1.90 -5.27
CA ARG A 52 -4.58 3.22 -5.51
C ARG A 52 -5.50 4.18 -6.28
N GLU A 53 -6.19 3.68 -7.28
CA GLU A 53 -7.13 4.51 -8.08
C GLU A 53 -8.37 4.88 -7.24
N ILE A 54 -8.84 3.96 -6.38
CA ILE A 54 -9.91 4.23 -5.41
C ILE A 54 -9.51 5.32 -4.41
N ALA A 55 -8.30 5.25 -3.86
CA ALA A 55 -7.78 6.27 -2.96
C ALA A 55 -7.66 7.66 -3.63
N LEU A 56 -7.24 7.69 -4.90
CA LEU A 56 -7.20 8.92 -5.70
C LEU A 56 -8.61 9.47 -5.98
N LEU A 57 -9.59 8.59 -6.25
CA LEU A 57 -10.99 8.99 -6.39
C LEU A 57 -11.54 9.58 -5.09
N GLU A 58 -11.28 8.91 -3.97
CA GLU A 58 -11.68 9.39 -2.64
C GLU A 58 -11.08 10.77 -2.35
N TYR A 59 -9.80 10.96 -2.66
CA TYR A 59 -9.15 12.26 -2.54
C TYR A 59 -9.83 13.33 -3.40
N ALA A 60 -10.12 13.04 -4.67
CA ALA A 60 -10.79 13.98 -5.58
C ALA A 60 -12.21 14.34 -5.11
N LEU A 61 -12.96 13.36 -4.60
CA LEU A 61 -14.28 13.60 -4.01
C LEU A 61 -14.18 14.43 -2.73
N ASN A 62 -13.19 14.20 -1.87
CA ASN A 62 -12.96 15.02 -0.69
C ASN A 62 -12.69 16.48 -1.06
N GLN A 63 -11.92 16.76 -2.12
CA GLN A 63 -11.73 18.13 -2.61
C GLN A 63 -13.04 18.78 -3.08
N LEU A 64 -13.95 18.00 -3.69
CA LEU A 64 -15.23 18.48 -4.14
C LEU A 64 -16.16 18.85 -2.95
N PHE A 65 -16.12 18.06 -1.87
CA PHE A 65 -16.99 18.23 -0.70
C PHE A 65 -16.37 19.08 0.42
N ASP A 66 -15.11 19.47 0.31
CA ASP A 66 -14.40 20.25 1.33
C ASP A 66 -15.12 21.54 1.72
N LYS A 67 -15.62 22.29 0.72
CA LYS A 67 -16.40 23.53 0.96
C LYS A 67 -17.69 23.31 1.74
N ALA A 68 -18.27 22.12 1.65
CA ALA A 68 -19.47 21.74 2.39
C ALA A 68 -19.15 21.22 3.80
N GLY A 69 -17.88 21.04 4.13
CA GLY A 69 -17.41 20.55 5.43
C GLY A 69 -17.71 19.07 5.67
N PHE A 70 -17.78 18.27 4.61
CA PHE A 70 -17.97 16.82 4.67
C PHE A 70 -16.71 16.11 4.21
N THR A 71 -16.39 15.00 4.88
CA THR A 71 -15.39 14.03 4.40
C THR A 71 -16.09 12.94 3.59
N VAL A 72 -15.44 12.49 2.53
CA VAL A 72 -15.96 11.40 1.68
C VAL A 72 -15.15 10.13 1.96
N GLN A 73 -15.85 9.02 2.06
CA GLN A 73 -15.29 7.68 2.12
C GLN A 73 -15.83 6.86 0.97
N VAL A 74 -14.95 6.27 0.16
CA VAL A 74 -15.33 5.42 -0.97
C VAL A 74 -15.24 3.96 -0.58
N THR A 75 -16.28 3.20 -0.86
CA THR A 75 -16.32 1.74 -0.72
C THR A 75 -16.60 1.13 -2.08
N ASP A 76 -15.68 0.35 -2.58
CA ASP A 76 -15.78 -0.31 -3.88
C ASP A 76 -16.12 -1.79 -3.76
N ARG A 77 -16.86 -2.31 -4.74
CA ARG A 77 -17.18 -3.71 -4.91
C ARG A 77 -17.12 -4.08 -6.39
N PHE A 78 -16.72 -5.31 -6.68
CA PHE A 78 -16.62 -5.83 -8.05
C PHE A 78 -17.71 -6.86 -8.30
N ARG A 79 -18.41 -6.72 -9.43
CA ARG A 79 -19.35 -7.72 -9.97
C ARG A 79 -18.65 -8.46 -11.10
N LEU A 80 -17.71 -9.31 -10.74
CA LEU A 80 -16.91 -10.06 -11.70
C LEU A 80 -17.77 -11.11 -12.40
N SER A 81 -17.39 -11.48 -13.62
CA SER A 81 -18.06 -12.53 -14.37
C SER A 81 -17.89 -13.90 -13.68
N GLU A 82 -18.79 -14.86 -13.98
CA GLU A 82 -18.73 -16.22 -13.43
C GLU A 82 -17.45 -16.99 -13.77
N GLN A 83 -16.69 -16.52 -14.75
CA GLN A 83 -15.40 -17.09 -15.14
C GLN A 83 -14.25 -16.69 -14.22
N TYR A 84 -14.46 -15.66 -13.39
CA TYR A 84 -13.47 -15.19 -12.44
C TYR A 84 -13.37 -16.15 -11.26
N THR A 85 -12.15 -16.55 -10.95
CA THR A 85 -11.86 -17.41 -9.81
C THR A 85 -11.17 -16.62 -8.69
N PRO A 86 -11.15 -17.13 -7.44
CA PRO A 86 -10.38 -16.52 -6.37
C PRO A 86 -8.90 -16.35 -6.72
N GLU A 87 -8.31 -17.31 -7.50
CA GLU A 87 -6.91 -17.20 -7.93
C GLU A 87 -6.68 -16.04 -8.88
N ASN A 88 -7.57 -15.85 -9.88
CA ASN A 88 -7.48 -14.72 -10.79
C ASN A 88 -7.60 -13.41 -10.01
N PHE A 89 -8.55 -13.33 -9.08
CA PHE A 89 -8.72 -12.16 -8.24
C PHE A 89 -7.48 -11.88 -7.38
N TRP A 90 -6.89 -12.91 -6.77
CA TRP A 90 -5.65 -12.78 -6.01
C TRP A 90 -4.50 -12.24 -6.88
N GLN A 91 -4.29 -12.83 -8.06
CA GLN A 91 -3.21 -12.41 -8.96
C GLN A 91 -3.33 -10.94 -9.37
N GLU A 92 -4.54 -10.45 -9.61
CA GLU A 92 -4.76 -9.07 -10.06
C GLU A 92 -4.84 -8.06 -8.90
N TYR A 93 -5.29 -8.50 -7.71
CA TYR A 93 -5.61 -7.59 -6.61
C TYR A 93 -4.68 -7.68 -5.40
N GLN A 94 -3.69 -8.59 -5.40
CA GLN A 94 -2.77 -8.80 -4.26
C GLN A 94 -2.04 -7.52 -3.83
N ASP A 95 -1.55 -6.72 -4.78
CA ASP A 95 -0.88 -5.45 -4.47
C ASP A 95 -1.83 -4.46 -3.76
N SER A 96 -3.10 -4.46 -4.16
CA SER A 96 -4.12 -3.63 -3.52
C SER A 96 -4.42 -4.11 -2.10
N ILE A 97 -4.48 -5.43 -1.87
CA ILE A 97 -4.63 -6.01 -0.53
C ILE A 97 -3.45 -5.61 0.36
N LEU A 98 -2.22 -5.70 -0.14
CA LEU A 98 -1.02 -5.25 0.58
C LEU A 98 -1.10 -3.76 0.94
N MET A 99 -1.56 -2.90 0.04
CA MET A 99 -1.76 -1.48 0.34
C MET A 99 -2.81 -1.26 1.43
N ILE A 100 -3.95 -1.95 1.36
CA ILE A 100 -5.01 -1.87 2.36
C ILE A 100 -4.51 -2.35 3.73
N LEU A 101 -3.76 -3.44 3.78
CA LEU A 101 -3.15 -3.94 5.01
C LEU A 101 -2.17 -2.91 5.58
N LYS A 102 -1.32 -2.32 4.75
CA LYS A 102 -0.34 -1.31 5.16
C LYS A 102 -0.97 -0.08 5.80
N GLU A 103 -2.06 0.41 5.22
CA GLU A 103 -2.78 1.56 5.78
C GLU A 103 -3.47 1.23 7.10
N SER A 104 -3.93 -0.01 7.25
CA SER A 104 -4.63 -0.42 8.45
C SER A 104 -3.68 -0.85 9.58
N ASN A 105 -2.64 -1.62 9.27
CA ASN A 105 -1.66 -2.11 10.25
C ASN A 105 -0.37 -2.61 9.57
N VAL A 106 0.75 -1.97 9.93
CA VAL A 106 2.07 -2.28 9.36
C VAL A 106 2.52 -3.72 9.67
N LEU A 107 2.16 -4.28 10.83
CA LEU A 107 2.51 -5.68 11.15
C LEU A 107 1.79 -6.65 10.22
N GLU A 108 0.50 -6.43 9.96
CA GLU A 108 -0.28 -7.26 9.04
C GLU A 108 0.27 -7.18 7.60
N PHE A 109 0.67 -5.98 7.18
CA PHE A 109 1.37 -5.80 5.91
C PHE A 109 2.68 -6.58 5.87
N ASN A 110 3.51 -6.49 6.92
CA ASN A 110 4.80 -7.17 6.97
C ASN A 110 4.66 -8.70 6.92
N MET A 111 3.63 -9.29 7.55
CA MET A 111 3.35 -10.74 7.45
C MET A 111 3.22 -11.18 6.00
N PHE A 112 2.51 -10.41 5.17
CA PHE A 112 2.31 -10.73 3.76
C PHE A 112 3.49 -10.32 2.89
N TYR A 113 4.13 -9.20 3.19
CA TYR A 113 5.23 -8.65 2.39
C TYR A 113 6.51 -9.49 2.50
N SER A 114 6.83 -10.00 3.70
CA SER A 114 7.98 -10.88 3.94
C SER A 114 7.64 -12.36 3.78
N GLY A 115 6.34 -12.70 3.76
CA GLY A 115 5.87 -14.06 3.63
C GLY A 115 5.74 -14.53 2.18
N GLU A 116 5.61 -15.83 2.02
CA GLU A 116 5.31 -16.47 0.75
C GLU A 116 3.81 -16.78 0.70
N CYS A 117 3.12 -16.21 -0.28
CA CYS A 117 1.69 -16.37 -0.46
C CYS A 117 1.39 -17.10 -1.76
N HIS A 118 0.51 -18.08 -1.69
CA HIS A 118 -0.10 -18.69 -2.88
C HIS A 118 -1.55 -19.07 -2.59
N LEU A 119 -2.40 -19.00 -3.58
CA LEU A 119 -3.80 -19.38 -3.48
C LEU A 119 -4.03 -20.60 -4.36
N GLU A 120 -4.69 -21.63 -3.78
CA GLU A 120 -5.05 -22.86 -4.42
C GLU A 120 -6.53 -23.11 -4.15
N GLY A 121 -7.33 -23.07 -5.20
CA GLY A 121 -8.79 -23.13 -5.09
C GLY A 121 -9.36 -21.99 -4.23
N GLU A 122 -9.95 -22.35 -3.11
CA GLU A 122 -10.49 -21.40 -2.14
C GLU A 122 -9.58 -21.21 -0.90
N THR A 123 -8.36 -21.74 -0.94
CA THR A 123 -7.45 -21.67 0.22
C THR A 123 -6.23 -20.82 -0.13
N LEU A 124 -6.09 -19.69 0.57
CA LEU A 124 -4.90 -18.87 0.54
C LEU A 124 -3.92 -19.35 1.62
N TYR A 125 -2.73 -19.70 1.22
CA TYR A 125 -1.65 -20.14 2.10
C TYR A 125 -0.68 -18.97 2.27
N LEU A 126 -0.34 -18.65 3.50
CA LEU A 126 0.68 -17.69 3.88
C LEU A 126 1.72 -18.40 4.75
N CYS A 127 2.97 -18.42 4.29
CA CYS A 127 4.10 -18.88 5.08
C CYS A 127 4.96 -17.68 5.46
N CYS A 128 5.03 -17.32 6.73
CA CYS A 128 5.80 -16.18 7.23
C CYS A 128 6.75 -16.62 8.35
N ASP A 129 7.68 -15.74 8.72
CA ASP A 129 8.62 -16.01 9.79
C ASP A 129 7.91 -16.13 11.14
N ASP A 130 8.42 -17.01 12.02
CA ASP A 130 7.86 -17.21 13.36
C ASP A 130 8.20 -16.00 14.26
N ASP A 131 7.28 -15.06 14.32
CA ASP A 131 7.36 -13.86 15.15
C ASP A 131 6.16 -13.82 16.11
N ILE A 132 6.43 -13.52 17.38
CA ILE A 132 5.40 -13.42 18.43
C ILE A 132 4.34 -12.36 18.10
N LEU A 133 4.74 -11.25 17.44
CA LEU A 133 3.83 -10.18 17.03
C LEU A 133 2.93 -10.64 15.88
N PHE A 134 3.46 -11.45 14.97
CA PHE A 134 2.68 -12.04 13.88
C PHE A 134 1.64 -13.03 14.43
N ARG A 135 2.05 -13.90 15.35
CA ARG A 135 1.12 -14.84 16.03
C ARG A 135 0.01 -14.11 16.78
N ALA A 136 0.32 -12.98 17.42
CA ALA A 136 -0.68 -12.18 18.13
C ALA A 136 -1.71 -11.53 17.17
N ARG A 137 -1.41 -11.38 15.89
CA ARG A 137 -2.27 -10.77 14.88
C ARG A 137 -2.97 -11.79 13.95
N GLU A 138 -2.64 -13.05 14.06
CA GLU A 138 -3.10 -14.10 13.16
C GLU A 138 -4.63 -14.08 12.95
N THR A 139 -5.39 -14.09 14.01
CA THR A 139 -6.87 -14.12 13.94
C THR A 139 -7.45 -12.88 13.25
N GLU A 140 -6.88 -11.71 13.53
CA GLU A 140 -7.32 -10.44 12.94
C GLU A 140 -7.02 -10.39 11.44
N VAL A 141 -5.82 -10.83 11.06
CA VAL A 141 -5.39 -10.91 9.66
C VAL A 141 -6.25 -11.88 8.87
N ILE A 142 -6.48 -13.08 9.40
CA ILE A 142 -7.34 -14.08 8.76
C ILE A 142 -8.70 -13.48 8.46
N LYS A 143 -9.35 -12.92 9.48
CA LYS A 143 -10.67 -12.31 9.32
C LYS A 143 -10.65 -11.15 8.31
N LYS A 144 -9.66 -10.27 8.39
CA LYS A 144 -9.57 -9.11 7.50
C LYS A 144 -9.42 -9.49 6.03
N VAL A 145 -8.53 -10.44 5.73
CA VAL A 145 -8.30 -10.89 4.35
C VAL A 145 -9.53 -11.62 3.80
N GLN A 146 -10.15 -12.49 4.58
CA GLN A 146 -11.41 -13.16 4.21
C GLN A 146 -12.53 -12.14 3.95
N ASP A 147 -12.67 -11.14 4.81
CA ASP A 147 -13.62 -10.05 4.65
C ASP A 147 -13.33 -9.22 3.37
N LEU A 148 -12.05 -8.99 3.02
CA LEU A 148 -11.69 -8.29 1.79
C LEU A 148 -12.14 -9.06 0.54
N PHE A 149 -11.85 -10.35 0.45
CA PHE A 149 -12.31 -11.18 -0.67
C PHE A 149 -13.84 -11.20 -0.78
N SER A 150 -14.52 -11.41 0.34
CA SER A 150 -15.97 -11.47 0.38
C SER A 150 -16.63 -10.14 0.00
N ARG A 151 -16.17 -9.03 0.58
CA ARG A 151 -16.78 -7.71 0.33
C ARG A 151 -16.44 -7.15 -1.05
N LYS A 152 -15.19 -7.36 -1.52
CA LYS A 152 -14.73 -6.80 -2.78
C LYS A 152 -15.25 -7.59 -3.99
N ALA A 153 -15.17 -8.92 -3.96
CA ALA A 153 -15.47 -9.76 -5.12
C ALA A 153 -16.50 -10.86 -4.86
N GLY A 154 -17.04 -10.96 -3.64
CA GLY A 154 -18.01 -11.99 -3.28
C GLY A 154 -17.41 -13.39 -3.09
N PHE A 155 -16.08 -13.55 -3.09
CA PHE A 155 -15.44 -14.83 -2.91
C PHE A 155 -15.34 -15.20 -1.42
N SER A 156 -15.64 -16.48 -1.12
CA SER A 156 -15.40 -17.06 0.20
C SER A 156 -14.10 -17.84 0.15
N ILE A 157 -13.09 -17.41 0.88
CA ILE A 157 -11.80 -18.09 0.96
C ILE A 157 -11.46 -18.47 2.40
N THR A 158 -10.54 -19.41 2.54
CA THR A 158 -9.93 -19.79 3.82
C THR A 158 -8.46 -19.36 3.80
N LEU A 159 -8.03 -18.52 4.75
CA LEU A 159 -6.60 -18.20 4.93
C LEU A 159 -5.99 -19.17 5.95
N LYS A 160 -4.91 -19.85 5.55
CA LYS A 160 -4.08 -20.69 6.41
C LYS A 160 -2.69 -20.08 6.55
N ILE A 161 -2.30 -19.86 7.79
CA ILE A 161 -0.98 -19.30 8.11
C ILE A 161 -0.10 -20.43 8.65
N SER A 162 1.10 -20.53 8.14
CA SER A 162 2.18 -21.38 8.64
C SER A 162 3.40 -20.53 8.98
N TYR A 163 4.19 -20.98 9.93
CA TYR A 163 5.36 -20.25 10.40
C TYR A 163 6.61 -21.08 10.10
N ARG A 164 7.64 -20.40 9.57
CA ARG A 164 8.99 -20.97 9.40
C ARG A 164 9.93 -20.36 10.42
N GLU A 165 10.93 -21.10 10.81
CA GLU A 165 12.00 -20.53 11.63
C GLU A 165 12.57 -19.30 10.91
N PRO A 166 12.76 -18.18 11.63
CA PRO A 166 13.29 -16.98 11.01
C PRO A 166 14.66 -17.33 10.41
N GLN A 167 14.82 -17.07 9.12
CA GLN A 167 16.13 -17.11 8.50
C GLN A 167 16.92 -15.97 9.14
N ILE A 168 17.72 -16.31 10.14
CA ILE A 168 18.74 -15.41 10.65
C ILE A 168 19.66 -15.19 9.45
N GLN A 169 19.44 -14.12 8.69
CA GLN A 169 20.52 -13.57 7.90
C GLN A 169 21.60 -13.30 8.95
N GLU A 170 22.68 -14.06 8.90
CA GLU A 170 23.89 -13.69 9.63
C GLU A 170 24.17 -12.26 9.17
N GLU A 171 23.67 -11.28 9.95
CA GLU A 171 24.17 -9.93 9.86
C GLU A 171 25.67 -10.13 10.01
N GLU A 172 26.42 -9.89 8.93
CA GLU A 172 27.88 -9.85 9.02
C GLU A 172 28.15 -8.98 10.23
N GLU A 173 28.65 -9.61 11.32
CA GLU A 173 29.11 -8.88 12.50
C GLU A 173 30.14 -7.90 11.96
N ILE A 174 29.69 -6.70 11.60
CA ILE A 174 30.57 -5.60 11.24
C ILE A 174 31.41 -5.41 12.49
N SER A 175 32.58 -6.05 12.50
CA SER A 175 33.46 -6.06 13.66
C SER A 175 33.64 -4.59 14.03
N TYR A 176 33.46 -4.28 15.30
CA TYR A 176 33.72 -2.94 15.83
C TYR A 176 35.09 -2.39 15.38
N ARG A 177 36.00 -3.27 15.01
CA ARG A 177 37.29 -2.96 14.40
C ARG A 177 37.19 -2.40 13.00
N ASP A 178 36.26 -2.89 12.17
CA ASP A 178 36.09 -2.44 10.78
C ASP A 178 35.45 -1.04 10.75
N VAL A 179 34.54 -0.75 11.69
CA VAL A 179 33.95 0.60 11.86
C VAL A 179 35.02 1.60 12.30
N ILE A 180 35.96 1.18 13.20
CA ILE A 180 37.04 2.06 13.66
C ILE A 180 38.07 2.26 12.54
N GLN A 181 38.40 1.24 11.76
CA GLN A 181 39.30 1.36 10.62
C GLN A 181 38.74 2.28 9.54
N HIS A 182 37.45 2.16 9.24
CA HIS A 182 36.79 3.04 8.27
C HIS A 182 36.77 4.50 8.75
N LYS A 183 36.48 4.73 10.04
CA LYS A 183 36.53 6.05 10.64
C LYS A 183 37.91 6.70 10.61
N ASN A 184 38.95 5.89 10.85
CA ASN A 184 40.33 6.36 10.80
C ASN A 184 40.82 6.64 9.37
N GLN A 185 40.36 5.89 8.37
CA GLN A 185 40.62 6.16 6.96
C GLN A 185 39.97 7.45 6.48
N VAL A 186 38.70 7.70 6.86
CA VAL A 186 37.99 8.93 6.50
C VAL A 186 38.67 10.15 7.12
N GLN A 187 39.09 10.07 8.40
CA GLN A 187 39.81 11.17 9.06
C GLN A 187 41.19 11.43 8.46
N SER A 188 41.89 10.41 7.99
CA SER A 188 43.18 10.59 7.31
C SER A 188 43.04 11.24 5.93
N VAL A 189 41.98 10.97 5.19
CA VAL A 189 41.68 11.59 3.89
C VAL A 189 41.31 13.04 4.07
N GLU A 190 40.51 13.39 5.08
CA GLU A 190 40.18 14.77 5.40
C GLU A 190 41.38 15.57 5.85
N ALA A 191 42.29 14.99 6.65
CA ALA A 191 43.53 15.64 7.07
C ALA A 191 44.47 15.92 5.90
N LEU A 192 44.56 15.01 4.92
CA LEU A 192 45.37 15.19 3.70
C LEU A 192 44.78 16.27 2.77
N SER A 193 43.48 16.40 2.70
CA SER A 193 42.81 17.44 1.89
C SER A 193 42.99 18.84 2.45
N LEU A 194 43.12 18.98 3.77
CA LEU A 194 43.37 20.28 4.45
C LEU A 194 44.82 20.76 4.31
N ILE A 195 45.79 19.87 4.12
CA ILE A 195 47.23 20.22 3.94
C ILE A 195 47.49 20.81 2.53
N HIS A 196 46.65 20.47 1.54
CA HIS A 196 46.83 20.96 0.16
C HIS A 196 46.28 22.38 -0.10
N ILE A 197 45.60 22.99 0.85
CA ILE A 197 44.95 24.31 0.69
C ILE A 197 45.82 25.46 1.28
N SER A 198 46.95 25.18 1.90
CA SER A 198 47.79 26.16 2.61
C SER A 198 49.12 26.46 1.98
N GLU A 199 49.28 26.49 0.63
CA GLU A 199 50.45 27.09 0.02
C GLU A 199 50.20 28.61 -0.27
N PRO A 200 50.87 29.53 0.41
CA PRO A 200 50.79 30.97 0.12
C PRO A 200 51.56 31.29 -1.15
N THR A 201 50.83 31.72 -2.18
CA THR A 201 51.43 32.32 -3.39
C THR A 201 52.23 33.58 -3.01
N ARG A 202 53.55 33.49 -2.97
CA ARG A 202 54.45 34.65 -2.86
C ARG A 202 54.38 35.44 -4.17
N LEU A 203 53.67 36.56 -4.17
CA LEU A 203 53.78 37.58 -5.17
C LEU A 203 55.18 38.23 -5.04
N ARG A 204 56.06 38.02 -6.03
CA ARG A 204 57.28 38.83 -6.22
C ARG A 204 56.86 40.13 -6.92
N CYS A 205 56.94 41.25 -6.21
CA CYS A 205 57.04 42.57 -6.85
C CYS A 205 58.45 42.68 -7.42
N ILE A 206 58.58 43.00 -8.70
CA ILE A 206 59.78 43.49 -9.38
C ILE A 206 59.53 44.93 -9.71
N SER A 207 60.50 45.77 -9.27
CA SER A 207 60.64 47.20 -9.50
C SER A 207 60.82 47.51 -10.95
#